data_c5d8032918b386b99ad5d9f9346dd81b
#
_entry.id   c5d8032918b386b99ad5d9f9346dd81b
#
_cell.length_a   1.000
_cell.length_b   1.000
_cell.length_c   1.000
_cell.angle_alpha   90.00
_cell.angle_beta   90.00
_cell.angle_gamma   90.00
#
_symmetry.space_group_name_H-M   'P 1'
#
loop_
_entity.id
_entity.type
_entity.pdbx_description
1 polymer ?
#
loop_
_entity_poly.entity_id
_entity_poly.type
_entity_poly.pdbx_seq_one_letter_code
_entity_poly.pdbx_strand_id
1 'polypeptide(L)'
;MLVTGGCGFIGANFVRYLLKESDFTGRIVNLDKLTYAGNPENLADIQTDYKDRYRFIKADICDGTRMAEIFEKYEIDSVCHFAAESHVDRSIVKPDEFIRTNIVGTFNLLECARTYRNRMILFHHISTDEVYGSLGREGHFKETTPYKPNSPYSASKAASDHLVRAYYKTYGLPMTISNCSNNYGPYQFPEKLIPLIILNALEGKSLPVYGDGRNVRDWLYVKDHCIAIWTIMKNGTPGETYNVGGNSELENIKLVEMICDILDEKNPLSDGGSRRDLITFVKDRPGHDLRYAVDFSKLSKNLNWRPKQSLETGIRDTIQWYMDNRKWVERVKSGEYQTWIKSHYR
;
A
#
# COMPACT_ATOMS: atom_id res chain seq x y z
N MET A 1 -3.77 0.52 -19.36
CA MET A 1 -3.28 -0.06 -18.06
C MET A 1 -4.46 -0.30 -17.13
N LEU A 2 -4.53 -1.46 -16.50
CA LEU A 2 -5.43 -1.77 -15.39
C LEU A 2 -4.71 -1.52 -14.06
N VAL A 3 -5.29 -0.71 -13.17
CA VAL A 3 -4.86 -0.53 -11.78
C VAL A 3 -5.93 -1.15 -10.89
N THR A 4 -5.61 -2.18 -10.12
CA THR A 4 -6.54 -2.81 -9.19
C THR A 4 -6.27 -2.33 -7.77
N GLY A 5 -7.31 -2.13 -6.95
CA GLY A 5 -7.16 -1.55 -5.62
C GLY A 5 -6.81 -0.05 -5.64
N GLY A 6 -7.14 0.64 -6.74
CA GLY A 6 -6.74 2.03 -6.94
C GLY A 6 -7.55 3.05 -6.13
N CYS A 7 -8.59 2.66 -5.40
CA CYS A 7 -9.26 3.52 -4.43
C CYS A 7 -8.69 3.38 -3.01
N GLY A 8 -7.77 2.44 -2.79
CA GLY A 8 -7.01 2.30 -1.56
C GLY A 8 -5.88 3.32 -1.43
N PHE A 9 -5.17 3.29 -0.30
CA PHE A 9 -4.10 4.24 0.04
C PHE A 9 -3.01 4.35 -1.04
N ILE A 10 -2.26 3.27 -1.29
CA ILE A 10 -1.12 3.31 -2.22
C ILE A 10 -1.61 3.45 -3.66
N GLY A 11 -2.67 2.70 -4.03
CA GLY A 11 -3.23 2.73 -5.39
C GLY A 11 -3.74 4.11 -5.79
N ALA A 12 -4.42 4.85 -4.89
CA ALA A 12 -4.89 6.20 -5.16
C ALA A 12 -3.73 7.19 -5.38
N ASN A 13 -2.69 7.11 -4.53
CA ASN A 13 -1.48 7.92 -4.72
C ASN A 13 -0.78 7.58 -6.05
N PHE A 14 -0.74 6.30 -6.43
CA PHE A 14 -0.13 5.87 -7.70
C PHE A 14 -0.91 6.40 -8.92
N VAL A 15 -2.24 6.30 -8.92
CA VAL A 15 -3.08 6.87 -9.98
C VAL A 15 -2.88 8.38 -10.08
N ARG A 16 -2.85 9.09 -8.95
CA ARG A 16 -2.59 10.54 -8.89
C ARG A 16 -1.21 10.88 -9.46
N TYR A 17 -0.19 10.16 -9.02
CA TYR A 17 1.18 10.35 -9.52
C TYR A 17 1.27 10.13 -11.03
N LEU A 18 0.69 9.06 -11.55
CA LEU A 18 0.72 8.77 -12.98
C LEU A 18 0.08 9.87 -13.82
N LEU A 19 -1.08 10.38 -13.41
CA LEU A 19 -1.86 11.34 -14.21
C LEU A 19 -1.41 12.79 -14.04
N LYS A 20 -0.87 13.15 -12.87
CA LYS A 20 -0.52 14.54 -12.56
C LYS A 20 0.96 14.87 -12.69
N GLU A 21 1.85 13.89 -12.46
CA GLU A 21 3.26 14.20 -12.22
C GLU A 21 4.23 13.37 -13.08
N SER A 22 3.81 12.21 -13.57
CA SER A 22 4.68 11.32 -14.35
C SER A 22 4.59 11.60 -15.86
N ASP A 23 5.47 10.93 -16.61
CA ASP A 23 5.46 10.92 -18.07
C ASP A 23 4.47 9.88 -18.67
N PHE A 24 3.57 9.32 -17.87
CA PHE A 24 2.55 8.39 -18.34
C PHE A 24 1.52 9.10 -19.24
N THR A 25 1.41 8.67 -20.49
CA THR A 25 0.47 9.24 -21.47
C THR A 25 -0.77 8.39 -21.74
N GLY A 26 -0.80 7.17 -21.20
CA GLY A 26 -1.86 6.18 -21.44
C GLY A 26 -3.18 6.46 -20.72
N ARG A 27 -4.08 5.49 -20.80
CA ARG A 27 -5.36 5.46 -20.06
C ARG A 27 -5.27 4.54 -18.87
N ILE A 28 -5.95 4.89 -17.78
CA ILE A 28 -6.07 4.08 -16.56
C ILE A 28 -7.50 3.57 -16.44
N VAL A 29 -7.65 2.26 -16.35
CA VAL A 29 -8.85 1.60 -15.85
C VAL A 29 -8.58 1.27 -14.39
N ASN A 30 -9.22 1.99 -13.47
CA ASN A 30 -9.11 1.75 -12.04
C ASN A 30 -10.21 0.81 -11.59
N LEU A 31 -9.85 -0.34 -11.06
CA LEU A 31 -10.77 -1.35 -10.56
C LEU A 31 -10.63 -1.47 -9.05
N ASP A 32 -11.74 -1.35 -8.34
CA ASP A 32 -11.77 -1.54 -6.89
C ASP A 32 -13.10 -2.16 -6.46
N LYS A 33 -13.05 -3.06 -5.49
CA LYS A 33 -14.26 -3.69 -4.90
C LYS A 33 -14.97 -2.74 -3.95
N LEU A 34 -14.26 -1.71 -3.46
CA LEU A 34 -14.72 -0.77 -2.44
C LEU A 34 -15.07 -1.48 -1.12
N THR A 35 -14.10 -2.21 -0.58
CA THR A 35 -14.15 -2.73 0.78
C THR A 35 -13.94 -1.57 1.77
N TYR A 36 -13.69 -1.87 3.03
CA TYR A 36 -13.61 -0.85 4.10
C TYR A 36 -12.53 0.23 3.87
N ALA A 37 -11.43 -0.09 3.19
CA ALA A 37 -10.32 0.83 2.92
C ALA A 37 -10.33 1.42 1.50
N GLY A 38 -11.22 0.97 0.63
CA GLY A 38 -11.40 1.50 -0.72
C GLY A 38 -12.30 2.74 -0.70
N ASN A 39 -11.73 3.94 -0.86
CA ASN A 39 -12.48 5.20 -0.86
C ASN A 39 -12.36 5.92 -2.21
N PRO A 40 -13.42 5.95 -3.04
CA PRO A 40 -13.38 6.64 -4.33
C PRO A 40 -13.20 8.16 -4.24
N GLU A 41 -13.48 8.78 -3.08
CA GLU A 41 -13.21 10.21 -2.85
C GLU A 41 -11.72 10.54 -2.96
N ASN A 42 -10.83 9.56 -2.75
CA ASN A 42 -9.39 9.71 -2.94
C ASN A 42 -9.03 10.15 -4.37
N LEU A 43 -9.92 9.93 -5.34
CA LEU A 43 -9.73 10.18 -6.76
C LEU A 43 -10.86 11.03 -7.38
N ALA A 44 -11.66 11.73 -6.58
CA ALA A 44 -12.79 12.52 -7.10
C ALA A 44 -12.36 13.61 -8.09
N ASP A 45 -11.27 14.33 -7.80
CA ASP A 45 -10.68 15.31 -8.71
C ASP A 45 -10.08 14.66 -9.97
N ILE A 46 -9.46 13.50 -9.83
CA ILE A 46 -8.93 12.73 -10.97
C ILE A 46 -10.06 12.33 -11.93
N GLN A 47 -11.19 11.87 -11.39
CA GLN A 47 -12.34 11.48 -12.19
C GLN A 47 -12.93 12.66 -12.98
N THR A 48 -12.83 13.87 -12.44
CA THR A 48 -13.31 15.10 -13.09
C THR A 48 -12.31 15.64 -14.10
N ASP A 49 -11.03 15.78 -13.69
CA ASP A 49 -10.01 16.47 -14.47
C ASP A 49 -9.40 15.61 -15.58
N TYR A 50 -9.46 14.28 -15.44
CA TYR A 50 -8.84 13.32 -16.37
C TYR A 50 -9.86 12.33 -16.97
N LYS A 51 -11.12 12.74 -17.16
CA LYS A 51 -12.23 11.88 -17.64
C LYS A 51 -11.95 11.10 -18.92
N ASP A 52 -11.09 11.61 -19.79
CA ASP A 52 -10.70 10.94 -21.05
C ASP A 52 -9.58 9.91 -20.88
N ARG A 53 -8.85 9.98 -19.77
CA ARG A 53 -7.71 9.12 -19.44
C ARG A 53 -7.95 8.22 -18.22
N TYR A 54 -9.00 8.46 -17.45
CA TYR A 54 -9.32 7.73 -16.24
C TYR A 54 -10.74 7.16 -16.28
N ARG A 55 -10.86 5.87 -15.97
CA ARG A 55 -12.15 5.19 -15.84
C ARG A 55 -12.18 4.37 -14.56
N PHE A 56 -13.16 4.61 -13.70
CA PHE A 56 -13.41 3.78 -12.52
C PHE A 56 -14.41 2.65 -12.86
N ILE A 57 -14.12 1.45 -12.31
CA ILE A 57 -15.00 0.28 -12.39
C ILE A 57 -15.06 -0.36 -11.00
N LYS A 58 -16.27 -0.44 -10.44
CA LYS A 58 -16.51 -1.24 -9.23
C LYS A 58 -16.61 -2.71 -9.61
N ALA A 59 -15.64 -3.53 -9.19
CA ALA A 59 -15.64 -4.97 -9.42
C ALA A 59 -14.74 -5.70 -8.41
N ASP A 60 -15.00 -7.00 -8.23
CA ASP A 60 -14.19 -7.90 -7.41
C ASP A 60 -13.23 -8.69 -8.32
N ILE A 61 -11.94 -8.67 -8.03
CA ILE A 61 -10.93 -9.47 -8.76
C ILE A 61 -11.18 -10.98 -8.63
N CYS A 62 -11.97 -11.40 -7.64
CA CYS A 62 -12.40 -12.79 -7.49
C CYS A 62 -13.48 -13.23 -8.49
N ASP A 63 -14.08 -12.29 -9.23
CA ASP A 63 -15.01 -12.59 -10.32
C ASP A 63 -14.25 -12.70 -11.65
N GLY A 64 -13.82 -13.94 -11.97
CA GLY A 64 -13.01 -14.21 -13.16
C GLY A 64 -13.74 -13.87 -14.47
N THR A 65 -15.06 -14.06 -14.54
CA THR A 65 -15.87 -13.70 -15.72
C THR A 65 -15.84 -12.20 -15.93
N ARG A 66 -16.08 -11.45 -14.86
CA ARG A 66 -16.02 -9.98 -14.91
C ARG A 66 -14.63 -9.45 -15.26
N MET A 67 -13.58 -10.10 -14.77
CA MET A 67 -12.21 -9.74 -15.15
C MET A 67 -11.96 -9.94 -16.65
N ALA A 68 -12.38 -11.07 -17.22
CA ALA A 68 -12.24 -11.34 -18.66
C ALA A 68 -12.96 -10.28 -19.51
N GLU A 69 -14.21 -9.92 -19.15
CA GLU A 69 -14.96 -8.85 -19.83
C GLU A 69 -14.21 -7.50 -19.81
N ILE A 70 -13.60 -7.15 -18.66
CA ILE A 70 -12.87 -5.89 -18.49
C ILE A 70 -11.60 -5.90 -19.34
N PHE A 71 -10.84 -7.00 -19.32
CA PHE A 71 -9.62 -7.14 -20.13
C PHE A 71 -9.92 -7.00 -21.61
N GLU A 72 -11.03 -7.59 -22.09
CA GLU A 72 -11.44 -7.49 -23.49
C GLU A 72 -11.92 -6.09 -23.83
N LYS A 73 -12.91 -5.59 -23.10
CA LYS A 73 -13.59 -4.31 -23.38
C LYS A 73 -12.65 -3.12 -23.39
N TYR A 74 -11.66 -3.10 -22.50
CA TYR A 74 -10.73 -1.99 -22.34
C TYR A 74 -9.36 -2.26 -22.93
N GLU A 75 -9.21 -3.37 -23.67
CA GLU A 75 -7.97 -3.76 -24.33
C GLU A 75 -6.75 -3.67 -23.41
N ILE A 76 -6.88 -4.25 -22.19
CA ILE A 76 -5.85 -4.15 -21.16
C ILE A 76 -4.53 -4.74 -21.66
N ASP A 77 -3.48 -3.93 -21.62
CA ASP A 77 -2.11 -4.24 -22.05
C ASP A 77 -1.11 -4.31 -20.89
N SER A 78 -1.43 -3.70 -19.78
CA SER A 78 -0.58 -3.65 -18.59
C SER A 78 -1.43 -3.70 -17.33
N VAL A 79 -0.93 -4.36 -16.28
CA VAL A 79 -1.58 -4.45 -14.97
C VAL A 79 -0.63 -3.94 -13.89
N CYS A 80 -1.13 -3.07 -13.01
CA CYS A 80 -0.51 -2.74 -11.73
C CYS A 80 -1.44 -3.20 -10.61
N HIS A 81 -1.05 -4.27 -9.92
CA HIS A 81 -1.93 -5.00 -9.02
C HIS A 81 -1.71 -4.65 -7.56
N PHE A 82 -2.55 -3.71 -7.03
CA PHE A 82 -2.56 -3.32 -5.61
C PHE A 82 -3.67 -4.01 -4.81
N ALA A 83 -4.73 -4.48 -5.45
CA ALA A 83 -5.88 -5.04 -4.74
C ALA A 83 -5.48 -6.21 -3.85
N ALA A 84 -5.66 -6.04 -2.54
CA ALA A 84 -5.34 -7.04 -1.53
C ALA A 84 -6.09 -6.72 -0.22
N GLU A 85 -6.42 -7.74 0.54
CA GLU A 85 -6.64 -7.58 1.97
C GLU A 85 -5.28 -7.44 2.66
N SER A 86 -5.09 -6.40 3.50
CA SER A 86 -3.75 -5.98 3.97
C SER A 86 -3.64 -5.69 5.47
N HIS A 87 -4.71 -5.87 6.25
CA HIS A 87 -4.68 -5.62 7.69
C HIS A 87 -4.33 -6.89 8.46
N VAL A 88 -3.11 -6.97 9.02
CA VAL A 88 -2.61 -8.17 9.68
C VAL A 88 -3.55 -8.67 10.78
N ASP A 89 -4.04 -7.79 11.67
CA ASP A 89 -4.94 -8.20 12.77
C ASP A 89 -6.26 -8.80 12.24
N ARG A 90 -6.79 -8.27 11.14
CA ARG A 90 -7.96 -8.87 10.47
C ARG A 90 -7.65 -10.24 9.89
N SER A 91 -6.43 -10.46 9.40
CA SER A 91 -6.02 -11.77 8.87
C SER A 91 -5.98 -12.86 9.94
N ILE A 92 -5.73 -12.50 11.20
CA ILE A 92 -5.76 -13.42 12.32
C ILE A 92 -7.19 -13.84 12.66
N VAL A 93 -8.16 -12.92 12.50
CA VAL A 93 -9.58 -13.16 12.84
C VAL A 93 -10.34 -13.80 11.68
N LYS A 94 -10.06 -13.37 10.42
CA LYS A 94 -10.76 -13.82 9.20
C LYS A 94 -9.77 -14.10 8.07
N PRO A 95 -9.01 -15.19 8.15
CA PRO A 95 -7.98 -15.50 7.15
C PRO A 95 -8.53 -15.86 5.76
N ASP A 96 -9.76 -16.35 5.67
CA ASP A 96 -10.43 -16.77 4.44
C ASP A 96 -10.55 -15.63 3.42
N GLU A 97 -10.83 -14.41 3.85
CA GLU A 97 -10.91 -13.24 2.98
C GLU A 97 -9.55 -12.94 2.32
N PHE A 98 -8.44 -13.17 3.07
CA PHE A 98 -7.08 -13.00 2.55
C PHE A 98 -6.71 -14.05 1.52
N ILE A 99 -7.06 -15.31 1.76
CA ILE A 99 -6.87 -16.39 0.79
C ILE A 99 -7.65 -16.08 -0.49
N ARG A 100 -8.92 -15.74 -0.35
CA ARG A 100 -9.80 -15.45 -1.49
C ARG A 100 -9.28 -14.25 -2.30
N THR A 101 -9.05 -13.12 -1.65
CA THR A 101 -8.65 -11.89 -2.36
C THR A 101 -7.21 -11.98 -2.88
N ASN A 102 -6.26 -12.32 -2.00
CA ASN A 102 -4.85 -12.21 -2.33
C ASN A 102 -4.37 -13.36 -3.24
N ILE A 103 -4.95 -14.57 -3.10
CA ILE A 103 -4.52 -15.73 -3.89
C ILE A 103 -5.47 -15.93 -5.08
N VAL A 104 -6.77 -16.16 -4.84
CA VAL A 104 -7.71 -16.47 -5.93
C VAL A 104 -7.93 -15.25 -6.84
N GLY A 105 -8.03 -14.04 -6.25
CA GLY A 105 -8.12 -12.80 -7.04
C GLY A 105 -6.89 -12.57 -7.92
N THR A 106 -5.68 -12.78 -7.37
CA THR A 106 -4.44 -12.70 -8.18
C THR A 106 -4.41 -13.75 -9.28
N PHE A 107 -4.81 -14.99 -8.98
CA PHE A 107 -4.92 -16.06 -9.98
C PHE A 107 -5.85 -15.66 -11.14
N ASN A 108 -7.03 -15.12 -10.88
CA ASN A 108 -7.97 -14.69 -11.92
C ASN A 108 -7.36 -13.61 -12.84
N LEU A 109 -6.66 -12.64 -12.26
CA LEU A 109 -5.98 -11.60 -13.04
C LEU A 109 -4.84 -12.19 -13.91
N LEU A 110 -4.10 -13.16 -13.37
CA LEU A 110 -3.05 -13.85 -14.11
C LEU A 110 -3.61 -14.69 -15.27
N GLU A 111 -4.74 -15.37 -15.07
CA GLU A 111 -5.41 -16.12 -16.15
C GLU A 111 -5.91 -15.17 -17.25
N CYS A 112 -6.49 -14.03 -16.90
CA CYS A 112 -6.85 -13.01 -17.88
C CYS A 112 -5.61 -12.49 -18.63
N ALA A 113 -4.54 -12.13 -17.90
CA ALA A 113 -3.29 -11.67 -18.53
C ALA A 113 -2.68 -12.74 -19.44
N ARG A 114 -2.73 -14.02 -19.08
CA ARG A 114 -2.28 -15.15 -19.88
C ARG A 114 -3.11 -15.32 -21.15
N THR A 115 -4.43 -15.20 -21.06
CA THR A 115 -5.34 -15.29 -22.21
C THR A 115 -5.03 -14.21 -23.24
N TYR A 116 -4.73 -13.00 -22.79
CA TYR A 116 -4.40 -11.87 -23.65
C TYR A 116 -2.88 -11.59 -23.76
N ARG A 117 -2.03 -12.60 -23.51
CA ARG A 117 -0.56 -12.46 -23.44
C ARG A 117 0.08 -11.77 -24.65
N ASN A 118 -0.49 -11.92 -25.84
CA ASN A 118 0.07 -11.34 -27.08
C ASN A 118 0.02 -9.80 -27.08
N ARG A 119 -0.85 -9.18 -26.26
CA ARG A 119 -0.91 -7.73 -26.04
C ARG A 119 -0.37 -7.27 -24.69
N MET A 120 -0.09 -8.21 -23.78
CA MET A 120 0.43 -7.87 -22.44
C MET A 120 1.87 -7.39 -22.51
N ILE A 121 2.08 -6.15 -22.08
CA ILE A 121 3.40 -5.52 -21.95
C ILE A 121 4.01 -5.91 -20.60
N LEU A 122 3.23 -5.79 -19.51
CA LEU A 122 3.70 -6.10 -18.16
C LEU A 122 2.56 -6.36 -17.17
N PHE A 123 2.76 -7.34 -16.29
CA PHE A 123 2.01 -7.55 -15.06
C PHE A 123 2.90 -7.18 -13.86
N HIS A 124 2.66 -6.04 -13.23
CA HIS A 124 3.38 -5.64 -12.02
C HIS A 124 2.57 -5.97 -10.77
N HIS A 125 3.16 -6.77 -9.87
CA HIS A 125 2.55 -7.20 -8.62
C HIS A 125 3.15 -6.46 -7.43
N ILE A 126 2.29 -5.80 -6.65
CA ILE A 126 2.71 -5.12 -5.42
C ILE A 126 2.64 -6.12 -4.26
N SER A 127 3.78 -6.38 -3.63
CA SER A 127 3.92 -7.26 -2.48
C SER A 127 4.48 -6.50 -1.27
N THR A 128 4.94 -7.19 -0.27
CA THR A 128 5.38 -6.66 1.03
C THR A 128 6.66 -7.34 1.49
N ASP A 129 7.46 -6.66 2.28
CA ASP A 129 8.63 -7.22 2.97
C ASP A 129 8.26 -8.27 4.03
N GLU A 130 7.02 -8.26 4.52
CA GLU A 130 6.52 -9.24 5.47
C GLU A 130 6.57 -10.70 4.96
N VAL A 131 6.68 -10.91 3.64
CA VAL A 131 6.85 -12.25 3.06
C VAL A 131 8.18 -12.91 3.46
N TYR A 132 9.18 -12.10 3.81
CA TYR A 132 10.49 -12.60 4.24
C TYR A 132 10.51 -13.10 5.71
N GLY A 133 9.52 -12.73 6.51
CA GLY A 133 9.46 -13.03 7.94
C GLY A 133 10.12 -11.95 8.80
N SER A 134 10.68 -12.32 9.94
CA SER A 134 11.27 -11.39 10.91
C SER A 134 12.79 -11.42 10.87
N LEU A 135 13.41 -10.23 10.88
CA LEU A 135 14.85 -10.06 11.09
C LEU A 135 15.20 -10.07 12.60
N GLY A 136 16.43 -10.45 12.90
CA GLY A 136 17.05 -10.17 14.17
C GLY A 136 17.49 -8.70 14.28
N ARG A 137 18.50 -8.43 15.12
CA ARG A 137 18.99 -7.07 15.37
C ARG A 137 19.71 -6.46 14.16
N GLU A 138 20.26 -7.27 13.29
CA GLU A 138 21.10 -6.85 12.15
C GLU A 138 20.64 -7.48 10.84
N GLY A 139 21.20 -6.97 9.72
CA GLY A 139 20.93 -7.44 8.37
C GLY A 139 19.73 -6.77 7.70
N HIS A 140 19.54 -7.07 6.42
CA HIS A 140 18.44 -6.59 5.59
C HIS A 140 17.96 -7.71 4.69
N PHE A 141 16.67 -7.76 4.42
CA PHE A 141 16.11 -8.66 3.43
C PHE A 141 16.57 -8.26 2.02
N LYS A 142 17.06 -9.24 1.27
CA LYS A 142 17.39 -9.14 -0.15
C LYS A 142 16.35 -9.90 -0.96
N GLU A 143 16.29 -9.63 -2.25
CA GLU A 143 15.39 -10.36 -3.16
C GLU A 143 15.69 -11.86 -3.25
N THR A 144 16.88 -12.27 -2.80
CA THR A 144 17.30 -13.69 -2.67
C THR A 144 17.00 -14.31 -1.31
N THR A 145 16.51 -13.52 -0.35
CA THR A 145 16.14 -14.05 0.98
C THR A 145 14.94 -15.00 0.84
N PRO A 146 15.02 -16.22 1.41
CA PRO A 146 13.88 -17.14 1.40
C PRO A 146 12.66 -16.57 2.13
N TYR A 147 11.47 -16.78 1.58
CA TYR A 147 10.22 -16.40 2.22
C TYR A 147 9.95 -17.25 3.48
N LYS A 148 9.61 -16.60 4.59
CA LYS A 148 9.24 -17.21 5.88
C LYS A 148 8.12 -16.41 6.57
N PRO A 149 6.95 -16.26 5.93
CA PRO A 149 5.86 -15.43 6.45
C PRO A 149 5.33 -15.96 7.78
N ASN A 150 5.02 -15.06 8.74
CA ASN A 150 4.57 -15.38 10.08
C ASN A 150 3.10 -15.07 10.37
N SER A 151 2.38 -14.46 9.41
CA SER A 151 0.96 -14.14 9.53
C SER A 151 0.14 -14.70 8.36
N PRO A 152 -1.18 -14.91 8.50
CA PRO A 152 -2.03 -15.30 7.37
C PRO A 152 -1.98 -14.29 6.22
N TYR A 153 -1.87 -12.98 6.51
CA TYR A 153 -1.66 -11.95 5.50
C TYR A 153 -0.36 -12.18 4.72
N SER A 154 0.78 -12.22 5.41
CA SER A 154 2.08 -12.37 4.75
C SER A 154 2.19 -13.70 4.00
N ALA A 155 1.59 -14.79 4.54
CA ALA A 155 1.51 -16.08 3.86
C ALA A 155 0.68 -15.99 2.56
N SER A 156 -0.45 -15.28 2.56
CA SER A 156 -1.27 -15.08 1.36
C SER A 156 -0.54 -14.24 0.30
N LYS A 157 0.24 -13.24 0.72
CA LYS A 157 1.09 -12.44 -0.19
C LYS A 157 2.23 -13.26 -0.77
N ALA A 158 2.92 -14.07 0.05
CA ALA A 158 3.94 -15.00 -0.42
C ALA A 158 3.39 -15.99 -1.45
N ALA A 159 2.18 -16.52 -1.24
CA ALA A 159 1.53 -17.42 -2.18
C ALA A 159 1.23 -16.71 -3.52
N SER A 160 0.72 -15.47 -3.50
CA SER A 160 0.50 -14.71 -4.73
C SER A 160 1.79 -14.37 -5.47
N ASP A 161 2.88 -14.04 -4.77
CA ASP A 161 4.20 -13.83 -5.37
C ASP A 161 4.70 -15.09 -6.10
N HIS A 162 4.51 -16.26 -5.49
CA HIS A 162 4.88 -17.53 -6.12
C HIS A 162 4.04 -17.82 -7.36
N LEU A 163 2.73 -17.53 -7.35
CA LEU A 163 1.89 -17.64 -8.54
C LEU A 163 2.39 -16.73 -9.66
N VAL A 164 2.65 -15.46 -9.38
CA VAL A 164 3.14 -14.50 -10.36
C VAL A 164 4.45 -14.99 -11.01
N ARG A 165 5.42 -15.45 -10.19
CA ARG A 165 6.68 -16.04 -10.69
C ARG A 165 6.46 -17.30 -11.54
N ALA A 166 5.53 -18.18 -11.11
CA ALA A 166 5.21 -19.39 -11.85
C ALA A 166 4.65 -19.08 -13.23
N TYR A 167 3.79 -18.05 -13.35
CA TYR A 167 3.23 -17.63 -14.63
C TYR A 167 4.29 -17.10 -15.61
N TYR A 168 5.30 -16.39 -15.10
CA TYR A 168 6.45 -16.02 -15.92
C TYR A 168 7.24 -17.24 -16.39
N LYS A 169 7.60 -18.14 -15.47
CA LYS A 169 8.44 -19.31 -15.79
C LYS A 169 7.73 -20.33 -16.67
N THR A 170 6.42 -20.53 -16.47
CA THR A 170 5.66 -21.56 -17.19
C THR A 170 5.07 -21.05 -18.51
N TYR A 171 4.56 -19.81 -18.51
CA TYR A 171 3.81 -19.29 -19.64
C TYR A 171 4.49 -18.11 -20.35
N GLY A 172 5.63 -17.62 -19.84
CA GLY A 172 6.33 -16.47 -20.41
C GLY A 172 5.56 -15.15 -20.23
N LEU A 173 4.62 -15.06 -19.25
CA LEU A 173 3.89 -13.82 -18.99
C LEU A 173 4.86 -12.76 -18.44
N PRO A 174 5.07 -11.62 -19.14
CA PRO A 174 5.97 -10.58 -18.64
C PRO A 174 5.48 -10.06 -17.30
N MET A 175 6.29 -10.18 -16.25
CA MET A 175 5.93 -9.70 -14.90
C MET A 175 7.12 -9.11 -14.15
N THR A 176 6.82 -8.25 -13.19
CA THR A 176 7.73 -7.80 -12.13
C THR A 176 7.00 -7.82 -10.78
N ILE A 177 7.76 -7.97 -9.70
CA ILE A 177 7.24 -7.91 -8.33
C ILE A 177 8.00 -6.80 -7.59
N SER A 178 7.30 -6.03 -6.75
CA SER A 178 7.94 -5.16 -5.77
C SER A 178 7.55 -5.56 -4.34
N ASN A 179 8.54 -5.79 -3.48
CA ASN A 179 8.34 -6.04 -2.05
C ASN A 179 8.67 -4.75 -1.32
N CYS A 180 7.64 -4.03 -0.85
CA CYS A 180 7.83 -2.73 -0.22
C CYS A 180 7.85 -2.83 1.31
N SER A 181 8.59 -1.91 1.93
CA SER A 181 8.53 -1.66 3.37
C SER A 181 7.27 -0.87 3.78
N ASN A 182 7.16 -0.52 5.07
CA ASN A 182 5.96 0.11 5.62
C ASN A 182 5.69 1.50 5.01
N ASN A 183 4.60 1.61 4.26
CA ASN A 183 4.22 2.86 3.61
C ASN A 183 3.49 3.81 4.57
N TYR A 184 3.71 5.13 4.40
CA TYR A 184 2.98 6.18 5.09
C TYR A 184 2.78 7.41 4.18
N GLY A 185 1.79 8.24 4.49
CA GLY A 185 1.51 9.45 3.74
C GLY A 185 0.02 9.79 3.58
N PRO A 186 -0.30 10.73 2.68
CA PRO A 186 -1.67 11.15 2.36
C PRO A 186 -2.61 9.99 1.98
N TYR A 187 -3.88 10.10 2.37
CA TYR A 187 -4.94 9.11 2.09
C TYR A 187 -4.78 7.75 2.78
N GLN A 188 -3.83 7.57 3.72
CA GLN A 188 -3.72 6.33 4.49
C GLN A 188 -4.90 6.17 5.44
N PHE A 189 -5.52 4.97 5.44
CA PHE A 189 -6.71 4.72 6.25
C PHE A 189 -6.42 4.80 7.76
N PRO A 190 -7.31 5.44 8.58
CA PRO A 190 -7.06 5.77 9.98
C PRO A 190 -6.87 4.60 10.96
N GLU A 191 -6.91 3.35 10.51
CA GLU A 191 -6.62 2.17 11.33
C GLU A 191 -5.12 1.85 11.45
N LYS A 192 -4.28 2.43 10.58
CA LYS A 192 -2.82 2.21 10.57
C LYS A 192 -2.12 3.13 11.57
N LEU A 193 -0.95 2.69 12.06
CA LEU A 193 -0.23 3.32 13.17
C LEU A 193 -0.11 4.86 13.02
N ILE A 194 0.50 5.33 11.93
CA ILE A 194 0.77 6.77 11.76
C ILE A 194 -0.51 7.61 11.76
N PRO A 195 -1.52 7.35 10.90
CA PRO A 195 -2.73 8.16 10.92
C PRO A 195 -3.54 8.00 12.21
N LEU A 196 -3.55 6.80 12.83
CA LEU A 196 -4.22 6.59 14.11
C LEU A 196 -3.62 7.49 15.20
N ILE A 197 -2.29 7.49 15.33
CA ILE A 197 -1.58 8.31 16.32
C ILE A 197 -1.82 9.81 16.07
N ILE A 198 -1.69 10.27 14.81
CA ILE A 198 -1.93 11.68 14.45
C ILE A 198 -3.35 12.11 14.86
N LEU A 199 -4.35 11.34 14.48
CA LEU A 199 -5.76 11.71 14.72
C LEU A 199 -6.13 11.62 16.20
N ASN A 200 -5.67 10.59 16.90
CA ASN A 200 -5.90 10.48 18.35
C ASN A 200 -5.20 11.62 19.12
N ALA A 201 -3.95 11.97 18.75
CA ALA A 201 -3.21 13.06 19.37
C ALA A 201 -3.88 14.43 19.15
N LEU A 202 -4.46 14.66 17.96
CA LEU A 202 -5.24 15.88 17.67
C LEU A 202 -6.56 15.96 18.45
N GLU A 203 -7.13 14.80 18.80
CA GLU A 203 -8.38 14.68 19.57
C GLU A 203 -8.16 14.52 21.08
N GLY A 204 -6.90 14.55 21.58
CA GLY A 204 -6.58 14.34 23.00
C GLY A 204 -6.88 12.93 23.51
N LYS A 205 -6.92 11.94 22.62
CA LYS A 205 -7.19 10.54 22.93
C LYS A 205 -5.91 9.76 23.19
N SER A 206 -6.04 8.61 23.89
CA SER A 206 -4.95 7.67 24.11
C SER A 206 -4.26 7.25 22.80
N LEU A 207 -2.92 7.17 22.85
CA LEU A 207 -2.05 6.75 21.74
C LEU A 207 -1.58 5.31 21.99
N PRO A 208 -2.29 4.30 21.45
CA PRO A 208 -1.99 2.90 21.76
C PRO A 208 -0.70 2.45 21.07
N VAL A 209 0.22 1.88 21.84
CA VAL A 209 1.47 1.27 21.38
C VAL A 209 1.48 -0.20 21.78
N TYR A 210 1.62 -1.11 20.80
CA TYR A 210 1.68 -2.55 21.06
C TYR A 210 2.97 -2.95 21.81
N GLY A 211 2.83 -3.83 22.82
CA GLY A 211 3.94 -4.34 23.62
C GLY A 211 4.71 -3.22 24.31
N ASP A 212 6.01 -3.17 24.12
CA ASP A 212 6.92 -2.12 24.61
C ASP A 212 7.29 -1.09 23.50
N GLY A 213 6.72 -1.25 22.32
CA GLY A 213 6.95 -0.36 21.18
C GLY A 213 8.31 -0.50 20.48
N ARG A 214 9.13 -1.51 20.83
CA ARG A 214 10.49 -1.68 20.29
C ARG A 214 10.55 -2.40 18.94
N ASN A 215 9.40 -2.78 18.38
CA ASN A 215 9.37 -3.31 17.02
C ASN A 215 9.88 -2.25 16.04
N VAL A 216 10.84 -2.64 15.19
CA VAL A 216 11.47 -1.75 14.20
C VAL A 216 10.81 -1.92 12.85
N ARG A 217 10.50 -0.81 12.19
CA ARG A 217 9.97 -0.77 10.82
C ARG A 217 10.81 0.16 9.96
N ASP A 218 10.98 -0.20 8.70
CA ASP A 218 11.51 0.70 7.67
C ASP A 218 10.34 1.46 7.05
N TRP A 219 10.38 2.78 7.11
CA TRP A 219 9.27 3.66 6.73
C TRP A 219 9.50 4.29 5.37
N LEU A 220 8.59 4.01 4.43
CA LEU A 220 8.63 4.47 3.05
C LEU A 220 7.52 5.47 2.75
N TYR A 221 7.89 6.69 2.35
CA TYR A 221 6.91 7.69 1.94
C TYR A 221 6.18 7.24 0.68
N VAL A 222 4.86 7.32 0.68
CA VAL A 222 4.02 6.74 -0.37
C VAL A 222 4.31 7.28 -1.76
N LYS A 223 4.70 8.57 -1.89
CA LYS A 223 5.08 9.16 -3.17
C LYS A 223 6.37 8.54 -3.73
N ASP A 224 7.37 8.31 -2.89
CA ASP A 224 8.60 7.64 -3.29
C ASP A 224 8.32 6.19 -3.75
N HIS A 225 7.39 5.50 -3.08
CA HIS A 225 6.94 4.18 -3.52
C HIS A 225 6.26 4.25 -4.89
N CYS A 226 5.37 5.21 -5.13
CA CYS A 226 4.73 5.40 -6.44
C CYS A 226 5.76 5.63 -7.57
N ILE A 227 6.80 6.43 -7.29
CA ILE A 227 7.92 6.64 -8.22
C ILE A 227 8.67 5.34 -8.48
N ALA A 228 8.94 4.54 -7.43
CA ALA A 228 9.60 3.23 -7.57
C ALA A 228 8.79 2.29 -8.46
N ILE A 229 7.50 2.16 -8.19
CA ILE A 229 6.60 1.30 -8.98
C ILE A 229 6.64 1.69 -10.46
N TRP A 230 6.46 2.99 -10.77
CA TRP A 230 6.49 3.45 -12.15
C TRP A 230 7.85 3.23 -12.82
N THR A 231 8.94 3.45 -12.09
CA THR A 231 10.30 3.17 -12.55
C THR A 231 10.50 1.69 -12.87
N ILE A 232 10.01 0.79 -12.00
CA ILE A 232 10.06 -0.66 -12.23
C ILE A 232 9.19 -1.05 -13.43
N MET A 233 7.98 -0.50 -13.56
CA MET A 233 7.09 -0.81 -14.68
C MET A 233 7.67 -0.37 -16.02
N LYS A 234 8.40 0.73 -16.07
CA LYS A 234 9.04 1.23 -17.30
C LYS A 234 10.32 0.51 -17.68
N ASN A 235 11.17 0.26 -16.71
CA ASN A 235 12.58 -0.08 -16.93
C ASN A 235 13.00 -1.39 -16.24
N GLY A 236 12.12 -2.00 -15.44
CA GLY A 236 12.41 -3.24 -14.74
C GLY A 236 12.53 -4.43 -15.70
N THR A 237 13.42 -5.35 -15.39
CA THR A 237 13.60 -6.58 -16.16
C THR A 237 12.45 -7.54 -15.88
N PRO A 238 11.70 -8.01 -16.90
CA PRO A 238 10.67 -9.02 -16.70
C PRO A 238 11.20 -10.29 -16.02
N GLY A 239 10.43 -10.82 -15.09
CA GLY A 239 10.80 -11.97 -14.27
C GLY A 239 11.47 -11.60 -12.94
N GLU A 240 11.84 -10.34 -12.74
CA GLU A 240 12.59 -9.89 -11.58
C GLU A 240 11.70 -9.37 -10.45
N THR A 241 12.22 -9.53 -9.23
CA THR A 241 11.68 -8.91 -8.01
C THR A 241 12.59 -7.77 -7.58
N TYR A 242 11.99 -6.70 -7.04
CA TYR A 242 12.70 -5.53 -6.53
C TYR A 242 12.22 -5.20 -5.13
N ASN A 243 13.12 -5.09 -4.17
CA ASN A 243 12.83 -4.54 -2.87
C ASN A 243 12.75 -3.01 -2.93
N VAL A 244 11.75 -2.42 -2.26
CA VAL A 244 11.52 -0.98 -2.20
C VAL A 244 11.46 -0.54 -0.74
N GLY A 245 12.57 0.01 -0.23
CA GLY A 245 12.71 0.45 1.16
C GLY A 245 12.82 1.96 1.30
N GLY A 246 12.46 2.45 2.48
CA GLY A 246 12.57 3.88 2.82
C GLY A 246 13.94 4.30 3.34
N ASN A 247 14.81 3.33 3.67
CA ASN A 247 16.07 3.56 4.37
C ASN A 247 15.89 4.35 5.68
N SER A 248 14.80 4.08 6.37
CA SER A 248 14.34 4.86 7.52
C SER A 248 13.81 3.94 8.62
N GLU A 249 14.72 3.11 9.15
CA GLU A 249 14.40 2.20 10.24
C GLU A 249 14.20 2.97 11.55
N LEU A 250 13.07 2.73 12.22
CA LEU A 250 12.77 3.33 13.51
C LEU A 250 11.89 2.41 14.35
N GLU A 251 12.13 2.41 15.66
CA GLU A 251 11.25 1.77 16.64
C GLU A 251 9.87 2.47 16.63
N ASN A 252 8.78 1.69 16.76
CA ASN A 252 7.44 2.24 16.76
C ASN A 252 7.23 3.29 17.86
N ILE A 253 7.78 3.08 19.05
CA ILE A 253 7.68 4.09 20.13
C ILE A 253 8.38 5.40 19.75
N LYS A 254 9.56 5.35 19.10
CA LYS A 254 10.28 6.55 18.67
C LYS A 254 9.54 7.30 17.57
N LEU A 255 8.84 6.57 16.69
CA LEU A 255 7.97 7.19 15.69
C LEU A 255 6.79 7.90 16.35
N VAL A 256 6.15 7.28 17.34
CA VAL A 256 5.03 7.88 18.07
C VAL A 256 5.49 9.14 18.81
N GLU A 257 6.65 9.09 19.50
CA GLU A 257 7.26 10.26 20.15
C GLU A 257 7.53 11.40 19.13
N MET A 258 8.11 11.08 17.96
CA MET A 258 8.35 12.06 16.88
C MET A 258 7.05 12.72 16.39
N ILE A 259 5.97 11.94 16.21
CA ILE A 259 4.67 12.48 15.83
C ILE A 259 4.14 13.45 16.90
N CYS A 260 4.25 13.09 18.18
CA CYS A 260 3.85 13.94 19.29
C CYS A 260 4.62 15.27 19.29
N ASP A 261 5.95 15.21 19.17
CA ASP A 261 6.81 16.41 19.17
C ASP A 261 6.47 17.36 18.02
N ILE A 262 6.28 16.81 16.80
CA ILE A 262 5.91 17.62 15.63
C ILE A 262 4.51 18.24 15.81
N LEU A 263 3.57 17.50 16.40
CA LEU A 263 2.24 18.04 16.69
C LEU A 263 2.28 19.11 17.78
N ASP A 264 3.08 18.95 18.83
CA ASP A 264 3.25 19.95 19.89
C ASP A 264 3.91 21.23 19.35
N GLU A 265 4.86 21.09 18.39
CA GLU A 265 5.45 22.23 17.68
C GLU A 265 4.41 22.97 16.80
N LYS A 266 3.63 22.22 16.00
CA LYS A 266 2.68 22.79 15.01
C LYS A 266 1.38 23.32 15.65
N ASN A 267 0.92 22.69 16.68
CA ASN A 267 -0.35 22.95 17.36
C ASN A 267 -0.20 22.73 18.87
N PRO A 268 0.51 23.63 19.59
CA PRO A 268 0.77 23.49 21.02
C PRO A 268 -0.51 23.29 21.83
N LEU A 269 -0.42 22.51 22.92
CA LEU A 269 -1.51 22.36 23.87
C LEU A 269 -1.64 23.65 24.70
N SER A 270 -2.87 24.05 25.01
CA SER A 270 -3.14 25.30 25.73
C SER A 270 -2.63 25.32 27.18
N ASP A 271 -2.42 24.13 27.75
CA ASP A 271 -1.89 23.93 29.10
C ASP A 271 -0.36 23.80 29.16
N GLY A 272 0.30 23.86 28.01
CA GLY A 272 1.76 23.66 27.89
C GLY A 272 2.21 22.22 28.10
N GLY A 273 1.29 21.25 28.14
CA GLY A 273 1.58 19.81 28.25
C GLY A 273 2.18 19.21 26.97
N SER A 274 2.48 17.92 27.02
CA SER A 274 2.96 17.16 25.87
C SER A 274 2.00 16.06 25.45
N ARG A 275 1.79 15.88 24.16
CA ARG A 275 1.03 14.75 23.62
C ARG A 275 1.70 13.40 23.89
N ARG A 276 2.98 13.38 24.25
CA ARG A 276 3.63 12.15 24.73
C ARG A 276 2.96 11.56 25.98
N ASP A 277 2.31 12.39 26.80
CA ASP A 277 1.58 11.94 28.00
C ASP A 277 0.32 11.10 27.67
N LEU A 278 -0.12 11.14 26.40
CA LEU A 278 -1.23 10.32 25.90
C LEU A 278 -0.79 8.90 25.50
N ILE A 279 0.52 8.58 25.47
CA ILE A 279 1.03 7.28 25.07
C ILE A 279 0.59 6.22 26.08
N THR A 280 0.00 5.14 25.57
CA THR A 280 -0.50 4.03 26.39
C THR A 280 -0.03 2.70 25.79
N PHE A 281 0.68 1.89 26.57
CA PHE A 281 1.09 0.57 26.15
C PHE A 281 -0.07 -0.43 26.25
N VAL A 282 -0.30 -1.18 25.18
CA VAL A 282 -1.36 -2.18 25.10
C VAL A 282 -0.79 -3.57 24.87
N LYS A 283 -1.60 -4.63 25.11
CA LYS A 283 -1.17 -6.00 24.88
C LYS A 283 -0.68 -6.19 23.45
N ASP A 284 0.48 -6.84 23.30
CA ASP A 284 1.04 -7.12 21.99
C ASP A 284 0.21 -8.16 21.20
N ARG A 285 0.27 -8.06 19.88
CA ARG A 285 -0.45 -8.99 18.99
C ARG A 285 0.31 -10.30 18.82
N PRO A 286 -0.38 -11.45 18.63
CA PRO A 286 0.27 -12.71 18.29
C PRO A 286 1.09 -12.62 17.00
N GLY A 287 2.30 -13.22 17.01
CA GLY A 287 3.15 -13.25 15.81
C GLY A 287 3.68 -11.88 15.38
N HIS A 288 3.85 -10.95 16.30
CA HIS A 288 4.38 -9.62 16.00
C HIS A 288 5.88 -9.69 15.70
N ASP A 289 6.25 -9.55 14.44
CA ASP A 289 7.64 -9.58 14.00
C ASP A 289 8.45 -8.43 14.62
N LEU A 290 9.68 -8.75 15.04
CA LEU A 290 10.54 -7.82 15.74
C LEU A 290 11.00 -6.67 14.82
N ARG A 291 11.52 -7.01 13.62
CA ARG A 291 12.15 -6.02 12.74
C ARG A 291 11.95 -6.38 11.27
N TYR A 292 11.65 -5.33 10.48
CA TYR A 292 11.68 -5.35 9.02
C TYR A 292 12.65 -4.30 8.51
N ALA A 293 13.52 -4.68 7.59
CA ALA A 293 14.36 -3.78 6.84
C ALA A 293 14.74 -4.44 5.51
N VAL A 294 14.67 -3.69 4.41
CA VAL A 294 14.97 -4.22 3.08
C VAL A 294 16.21 -3.56 2.46
N ASP A 295 16.98 -4.36 1.76
CA ASP A 295 18.06 -3.89 0.90
C ASP A 295 17.47 -3.55 -0.48
N PHE A 296 17.37 -2.28 -0.81
CA PHE A 296 16.91 -1.79 -2.11
C PHE A 296 18.06 -1.52 -3.11
N SER A 297 19.28 -2.00 -2.82
CA SER A 297 20.46 -1.73 -3.65
C SER A 297 20.33 -2.22 -5.09
N LYS A 298 19.56 -3.29 -5.34
CA LYS A 298 19.24 -3.77 -6.69
C LYS A 298 18.45 -2.73 -7.48
N LEU A 299 17.39 -2.18 -6.89
CA LEU A 299 16.59 -1.13 -7.51
C LEU A 299 17.43 0.14 -7.76
N SER A 300 18.26 0.52 -6.78
CA SER A 300 19.14 1.66 -6.91
C SER A 300 20.19 1.51 -8.01
N LYS A 301 20.85 0.35 -8.09
CA LYS A 301 21.92 0.10 -9.09
C LYS A 301 21.37 -0.09 -10.49
N ASN A 302 20.27 -0.83 -10.63
CA ASN A 302 19.75 -1.22 -11.95
C ASN A 302 18.85 -0.15 -12.57
N LEU A 303 18.09 0.58 -11.73
CA LEU A 303 17.05 1.50 -12.20
C LEU A 303 17.25 2.94 -11.69
N ASN A 304 18.35 3.22 -11.02
CA ASN A 304 18.72 4.56 -10.51
C ASN A 304 17.64 5.19 -9.63
N TRP A 305 16.93 4.38 -8.83
CA TRP A 305 15.94 4.86 -7.90
C TRP A 305 16.47 4.85 -6.45
N ARG A 306 16.13 5.88 -5.69
CA ARG A 306 16.35 5.98 -4.24
C ARG A 306 15.19 6.76 -3.61
N PRO A 307 14.84 6.48 -2.34
CA PRO A 307 13.88 7.32 -1.62
C PRO A 307 14.46 8.74 -1.51
N LYS A 308 13.60 9.74 -1.70
CA LYS A 308 13.99 11.17 -1.65
C LYS A 308 13.52 11.83 -0.37
N GLN A 309 12.41 11.34 0.20
CA GLN A 309 11.82 11.93 1.39
C GLN A 309 12.49 11.38 2.65
N SER A 310 12.99 12.25 3.53
CA SER A 310 13.42 11.84 4.87
C SER A 310 12.18 11.49 5.71
N LEU A 311 12.35 10.62 6.71
CA LEU A 311 11.24 10.24 7.59
C LEU A 311 10.63 11.47 8.28
N GLU A 312 11.47 12.35 8.84
CA GLU A 312 11.01 13.53 9.55
C GLU A 312 10.19 14.47 8.66
N THR A 313 10.71 14.80 7.46
CA THR A 313 9.98 15.68 6.53
C THR A 313 8.71 15.03 6.02
N GLY A 314 8.73 13.72 5.72
CA GLY A 314 7.54 12.98 5.30
C GLY A 314 6.47 12.89 6.39
N ILE A 315 6.85 12.75 7.66
CA ILE A 315 5.91 12.79 8.79
C ILE A 315 5.32 14.19 8.95
N ARG A 316 6.12 15.26 8.86
CA ARG A 316 5.64 16.65 8.87
C ARG A 316 4.60 16.92 7.78
N ASP A 317 4.88 16.48 6.55
CA ASP A 317 3.97 16.60 5.41
C ASP A 317 2.69 15.79 5.63
N THR A 318 2.82 14.57 6.17
CA THR A 318 1.68 13.70 6.47
C THR A 318 0.78 14.31 7.56
N ILE A 319 1.35 14.80 8.64
CA ILE A 319 0.60 15.51 9.71
C ILE A 319 -0.14 16.71 9.12
N GLN A 320 0.56 17.54 8.32
CA GLN A 320 -0.04 18.71 7.69
C GLN A 320 -1.21 18.30 6.80
N TRP A 321 -1.05 17.24 6.00
CA TRP A 321 -2.12 16.75 5.15
C TRP A 321 -3.37 16.35 5.96
N TYR A 322 -3.23 15.63 7.09
CA TYR A 322 -4.38 15.27 7.93
C TYR A 322 -5.04 16.49 8.59
N MET A 323 -4.25 17.49 8.97
CA MET A 323 -4.77 18.77 9.52
C MET A 323 -5.59 19.56 8.48
N ASP A 324 -5.13 19.57 7.22
CA ASP A 324 -5.77 20.30 6.11
C ASP A 324 -6.97 19.56 5.52
N ASN A 325 -7.04 18.22 5.68
CA ASN A 325 -8.09 17.40 5.09
C ASN A 325 -9.10 16.85 6.12
N ARG A 326 -9.48 17.66 7.11
CA ARG A 326 -10.38 17.26 8.21
C ARG A 326 -11.72 16.70 7.71
N LYS A 327 -12.31 17.28 6.67
CA LYS A 327 -13.57 16.78 6.08
C LYS A 327 -13.43 15.36 5.53
N TRP A 328 -12.30 15.05 4.89
CA TRP A 328 -12.01 13.69 4.44
C TRP A 328 -11.88 12.74 5.64
N VAL A 329 -11.15 13.16 6.68
CA VAL A 329 -10.97 12.37 7.91
C VAL A 329 -12.32 12.08 8.57
N GLU A 330 -13.18 13.08 8.74
CA GLU A 330 -14.51 12.95 9.34
C GLU A 330 -15.36 11.95 8.57
N ARG A 331 -15.42 12.06 7.24
CA ARG A 331 -16.18 11.14 6.37
C ARG A 331 -15.66 9.71 6.45
N VAL A 332 -14.35 9.53 6.47
CA VAL A 332 -13.75 8.20 6.62
C VAL A 332 -14.05 7.60 8.00
N LYS A 333 -13.99 8.41 9.07
CA LYS A 333 -14.28 7.95 10.45
C LYS A 333 -15.75 7.66 10.67
N SER A 334 -16.67 8.47 10.15
CA SER A 334 -18.12 8.30 10.28
C SER A 334 -18.66 7.16 9.39
N GLY A 335 -17.88 6.71 8.41
CA GLY A 335 -18.34 5.75 7.41
C GLY A 335 -19.29 6.34 6.36
N GLU A 336 -19.45 7.67 6.31
CA GLU A 336 -20.32 8.34 5.32
C GLU A 336 -19.92 8.03 3.88
N TYR A 337 -18.62 7.87 3.59
CA TYR A 337 -18.16 7.43 2.28
C TYR A 337 -18.74 6.07 1.89
N GLN A 338 -19.02 5.17 2.85
CA GLN A 338 -19.68 3.90 2.58
C GLN A 338 -21.15 4.10 2.20
N THR A 339 -21.81 5.09 2.77
CA THR A 339 -23.17 5.48 2.40
C THR A 339 -23.19 6.06 0.99
N TRP A 340 -22.24 6.91 0.66
CA TRP A 340 -22.06 7.42 -0.69
C TRP A 340 -21.80 6.31 -1.72
N ILE A 341 -20.94 5.32 -1.41
CA ILE A 341 -20.73 4.12 -2.23
C ILE A 341 -22.07 3.40 -2.50
N LYS A 342 -22.85 3.16 -1.46
CA LYS A 342 -24.15 2.46 -1.58
C LYS A 342 -25.12 3.20 -2.48
N SER A 343 -25.08 4.52 -2.53
CA SER A 343 -25.98 5.35 -3.36
C SER A 343 -25.53 5.49 -4.81
N HIS A 344 -24.23 5.47 -5.09
CA HIS A 344 -23.68 5.78 -6.42
C HIS A 344 -23.21 4.57 -7.24
N TYR A 345 -22.91 3.45 -6.57
CA TYR A 345 -22.34 2.26 -7.20
C TYR A 345 -23.15 0.97 -6.92
N ARG A 346 -24.44 1.11 -6.66
CA ARG A 346 -25.37 -0.04 -6.57
C ARG A 346 -25.69 -0.61 -7.93
#